data_4a54b53d887c18eaabd33ab4ccc04517
#
_entry.id   4a54b53d887c18eaabd33ab4ccc04517
#
_cell.length_a   1.000
_cell.length_b   1.000
_cell.length_c   1.000
_cell.angle_alpha   90.00
_cell.angle_beta   90.00
_cell.angle_gamma   90.00
#
_symmetry.space_group_name_H-M   'P 1'
#
loop_
_entity.id
_entity.type
_entity.pdbx_description
1 polymer ?
#
loop_
_entity_poly.entity_id
_entity_poly.type
_entity_poly.pdbx_seq_one_letter_code
_entity_poly.pdbx_strand_id
1 'polypeptide(L)'
;RQEVRPDGSRYLILENGYRYDGSPGLADYRAIKYDTYGVMLARPEISEEVTDRDALPTSSLFGSPELRSIAELQWRISLPLLVFIVTLMAVPLSRVNPRQGRFLKLLPAILLYMAYLTILISARGALEKGKLSPVIGLWWVHGIFLVIGLGLLYWEPIRLKMKSRRGLKELARD
;
A
#
# COMPACT_ATOMS: atom_id res chain seq x y z
N ARG A 1 41.48 2.88 0.06
CA ARG A 1 41.09 2.73 1.48
C ARG A 1 40.14 3.83 1.88
N GLN A 2 39.38 3.61 2.94
CA GLN A 2 38.50 4.64 3.51
C GLN A 2 39.21 5.29 4.70
N GLU A 3 39.21 6.62 4.76
CA GLU A 3 39.83 7.38 5.84
C GLU A 3 38.78 8.33 6.43
N VAL A 4 38.72 8.35 7.76
CA VAL A 4 37.81 9.27 8.50
C VAL A 4 38.72 10.32 9.16
N ARG A 5 38.47 11.59 8.85
CA ARG A 5 39.21 12.71 9.46
C ARG A 5 38.62 13.08 10.83
N PRO A 6 39.37 13.83 11.65
CA PRO A 6 38.93 14.27 12.97
C PRO A 6 37.64 15.12 12.94
N ASP A 7 37.34 15.78 11.83
CA ASP A 7 36.12 16.56 11.57
C ASP A 7 34.89 15.68 11.22
N GLY A 8 35.07 14.34 11.21
CA GLY A 8 34.04 13.37 10.87
C GLY A 8 33.79 13.20 9.38
N SER A 9 34.51 13.90 8.50
CA SER A 9 34.41 13.71 7.06
C SER A 9 35.07 12.38 6.64
N ARG A 10 34.39 11.69 5.69
CA ARG A 10 34.87 10.41 5.15
C ARG A 10 35.42 10.62 3.76
N TYR A 11 36.63 10.09 3.54
CA TYR A 11 37.30 10.13 2.25
C TYR A 11 37.53 8.72 1.74
N LEU A 12 37.24 8.51 0.46
CA LEU A 12 37.71 7.34 -0.27
C LEU A 12 39.08 7.69 -0.87
N ILE A 13 40.12 7.09 -0.35
CA ILE A 13 41.51 7.29 -0.84
C ILE A 13 41.80 6.22 -1.90
N LEU A 14 42.02 6.66 -3.11
CA LEU A 14 42.48 5.85 -4.24
C LEU A 14 43.95 6.07 -4.43
N GLU A 15 44.70 5.00 -4.61
CA GLU A 15 46.17 5.05 -4.73
C GLU A 15 46.59 4.46 -6.08
N ASN A 16 47.58 5.06 -6.72
CA ASN A 16 48.22 4.59 -7.97
C ASN A 16 47.23 4.28 -9.09
N GLY A 17 46.46 5.27 -9.55
CA GLY A 17 45.43 5.06 -10.54
C GLY A 17 45.39 6.10 -11.64
N TYR A 18 44.43 5.92 -12.53
CA TYR A 18 44.09 6.87 -13.58
C TYR A 18 42.62 7.29 -13.42
N ARG A 19 42.36 8.59 -13.57
CA ARG A 19 41.02 9.15 -13.68
C ARG A 19 40.80 9.54 -15.13
N TYR A 20 39.71 9.09 -15.69
CA TYR A 20 39.24 9.42 -17.03
C TYR A 20 38.06 10.36 -16.94
N ASP A 21 38.21 11.57 -17.45
CA ASP A 21 37.16 12.57 -17.55
C ASP A 21 36.81 12.75 -19.03
N GLY A 22 35.56 12.60 -19.41
CA GLY A 22 35.11 12.78 -20.79
C GLY A 22 33.60 12.51 -20.95
N SER A 23 33.06 12.78 -22.11
CA SER A 23 31.67 12.54 -22.42
C SER A 23 31.46 11.14 -23.00
N PRO A 24 30.49 10.35 -22.51
CA PRO A 24 30.21 9.00 -23.03
C PRO A 24 29.95 9.02 -24.54
N GLY A 25 30.71 8.21 -25.31
CA GLY A 25 30.56 8.09 -26.76
C GLY A 25 31.39 9.05 -27.61
N LEU A 26 32.17 9.95 -26.98
CA LEU A 26 33.11 10.82 -27.66
C LEU A 26 34.56 10.40 -27.35
N ALA A 27 35.49 10.71 -28.25
CA ALA A 27 36.91 10.40 -28.07
C ALA A 27 37.69 11.49 -27.31
N ASP A 28 37.00 12.44 -26.69
CA ASP A 28 37.52 13.62 -26.01
C ASP A 28 37.77 13.37 -24.51
N TYR A 29 38.29 12.21 -24.16
CA TYR A 29 38.59 11.92 -22.77
C TYR A 29 39.99 12.38 -22.36
N ARG A 30 40.10 12.89 -21.12
CA ARG A 30 41.37 13.24 -20.46
C ARG A 30 41.73 12.17 -19.45
N ALA A 31 42.91 11.58 -19.57
CA ALA A 31 43.45 10.66 -18.59
C ALA A 31 44.36 11.41 -17.63
N ILE A 32 44.08 11.37 -16.35
CA ILE A 32 44.90 11.99 -15.28
C ILE A 32 45.46 10.87 -14.43
N LYS A 33 46.80 10.74 -14.42
CA LYS A 33 47.48 9.81 -13.52
C LYS A 33 47.59 10.46 -12.15
N TYR A 34 47.30 9.72 -11.09
CA TYR A 34 47.46 10.19 -9.72
C TYR A 34 48.14 9.11 -8.85
N ASP A 35 48.96 9.57 -7.93
CA ASP A 35 49.55 8.72 -6.90
C ASP A 35 48.58 8.52 -5.75
N THR A 36 47.88 9.59 -5.34
CA THR A 36 46.85 9.57 -4.33
C THR A 36 45.74 10.50 -4.75
N TYR A 37 44.51 9.99 -4.76
CA TYR A 37 43.29 10.75 -5.07
C TYR A 37 42.25 10.55 -4.00
N GLY A 38 41.86 11.63 -3.33
CA GLY A 38 40.86 11.62 -2.27
C GLY A 38 39.49 12.08 -2.78
N VAL A 39 38.48 11.20 -2.74
CA VAL A 39 37.08 11.55 -2.99
C VAL A 39 36.38 11.69 -1.66
N MET A 40 35.88 12.88 -1.39
CA MET A 40 35.03 13.10 -0.22
C MET A 40 33.71 12.35 -0.43
N LEU A 41 33.45 11.38 0.43
CA LEU A 41 32.15 10.75 0.48
C LEU A 41 31.20 11.75 1.15
N ALA A 42 30.37 12.39 0.34
CA ALA A 42 29.31 13.20 0.90
C ALA A 42 28.56 12.36 1.93
N ARG A 43 28.53 12.82 3.17
CA ARG A 43 27.57 12.31 4.12
C ARG A 43 26.21 12.49 3.46
N PRO A 44 25.39 11.46 3.27
CA PRO A 44 24.01 11.74 2.97
C PRO A 44 23.57 12.69 4.08
N GLU A 45 23.19 13.90 3.73
CA GLU A 45 22.48 14.76 4.67
C GLU A 45 21.25 13.96 5.04
N ILE A 46 21.34 13.24 6.14
CA ILE A 46 20.16 12.75 6.82
C ILE A 46 19.55 14.07 7.31
N SER A 47 18.69 14.65 6.47
CA SER A 47 17.83 15.71 6.93
C SER A 47 17.17 15.14 8.17
N GLU A 48 17.45 15.73 9.33
CA GLU A 48 16.82 15.33 10.61
C GLU A 48 15.30 15.46 10.55
N GLU A 49 14.79 16.19 9.57
CA GLU A 49 13.41 16.09 9.16
C GLU A 49 13.19 14.77 8.44
N VAL A 50 12.69 13.78 9.17
CA VAL A 50 12.08 12.59 8.59
C VAL A 50 10.91 13.10 7.75
N THR A 51 11.23 13.46 6.49
CA THR A 51 10.28 14.02 5.53
C THR A 51 9.30 12.94 5.09
N ASP A 52 9.68 11.70 5.28
CA ASP A 52 8.86 10.54 4.95
C ASP A 52 7.96 10.23 6.15
N ARG A 53 6.71 10.68 6.08
CA ARG A 53 5.71 10.47 7.14
C ARG A 53 5.41 9.01 7.40
N ASP A 54 5.65 8.18 6.41
CA ASP A 54 5.54 6.73 6.54
C ASP A 54 6.52 6.17 7.59
N ALA A 55 7.62 6.87 7.85
CA ALA A 55 8.63 6.52 8.85
C ALA A 55 8.35 7.13 10.25
N LEU A 56 7.39 8.04 10.39
CA LEU A 56 7.05 8.63 11.68
C LEU A 56 6.40 7.59 12.62
N PRO A 57 6.72 7.62 13.92
CA PRO A 57 6.03 6.77 14.89
C PRO A 57 4.55 7.13 14.96
N THR A 58 3.68 6.12 15.09
CA THR A 58 2.23 6.33 15.11
C THR A 58 1.79 7.28 16.22
N SER A 59 2.52 7.31 17.34
CA SER A 59 2.25 8.23 18.46
C SER A 59 2.34 9.70 18.08
N SER A 60 3.23 10.08 17.16
CA SER A 60 3.39 11.47 16.71
C SER A 60 2.28 11.93 15.76
N LEU A 61 1.54 11.00 15.18
CA LEU A 61 0.41 11.30 14.29
C LEU A 61 -0.87 11.64 15.06
N PHE A 62 -0.97 11.20 16.34
CA PHE A 62 -2.13 11.50 17.16
C PHE A 62 -2.16 12.99 17.54
N GLY A 63 -3.31 13.62 17.30
CA GLY A 63 -3.53 15.02 17.65
C GLY A 63 -2.93 16.04 16.68
N SER A 64 -2.26 15.61 15.62
CA SER A 64 -1.79 16.50 14.56
C SER A 64 -2.98 17.07 13.77
N PRO A 65 -3.08 18.40 13.61
CA PRO A 65 -4.16 19.01 12.81
C PRO A 65 -3.94 18.87 11.30
N GLU A 66 -2.80 18.36 10.88
CA GLU A 66 -2.42 18.27 9.49
C GLU A 66 -3.16 17.12 8.78
N LEU A 67 -3.83 17.44 7.66
CA LEU A 67 -4.63 16.48 6.89
C LEU A 67 -3.83 15.23 6.45
N ARG A 68 -2.55 15.40 6.12
CA ARG A 68 -1.69 14.29 5.72
C ARG A 68 -1.37 13.36 6.90
N SER A 69 -1.17 13.91 8.10
CA SER A 69 -0.95 13.13 9.31
C SER A 69 -2.20 12.34 9.71
N ILE A 70 -3.38 12.96 9.54
CA ILE A 70 -4.67 12.30 9.76
C ILE A 70 -4.88 11.18 8.74
N ALA A 71 -4.56 11.43 7.46
CA ALA A 71 -4.68 10.45 6.40
C ALA A 71 -3.76 9.25 6.65
N GLU A 72 -2.52 9.48 7.09
CA GLU A 72 -1.56 8.44 7.44
C GLU A 72 -2.03 7.62 8.63
N LEU A 73 -2.53 8.26 9.68
CA LEU A 73 -3.08 7.57 10.84
C LEU A 73 -4.26 6.67 10.46
N GLN A 74 -5.21 7.21 9.69
CA GLN A 74 -6.36 6.45 9.20
C GLN A 74 -5.91 5.29 8.28
N TRP A 75 -4.89 5.52 7.44
CA TRP A 75 -4.31 4.49 6.59
C TRP A 75 -3.76 3.32 7.40
N ARG A 76 -2.98 3.59 8.45
CA ARG A 76 -2.41 2.54 9.33
C ARG A 76 -3.49 1.71 10.01
N ILE A 77 -4.58 2.34 10.45
CA ILE A 77 -5.72 1.63 11.04
C ILE A 77 -6.51 0.87 9.97
N SER A 78 -6.59 1.41 8.76
CA SER A 78 -7.30 0.81 7.63
C SER A 78 -6.69 -0.51 7.17
N LEU A 79 -5.37 -0.69 7.27
CA LEU A 79 -4.71 -1.92 6.81
C LEU A 79 -5.16 -3.18 7.57
N PRO A 80 -5.15 -3.23 8.92
CA PRO A 80 -5.71 -4.36 9.66
C PRO A 80 -7.20 -4.58 9.39
N LEU A 81 -7.96 -3.49 9.30
CA LEU A 81 -9.40 -3.56 9.02
C LEU A 81 -9.69 -4.12 7.63
N LEU A 82 -8.88 -3.73 6.63
CA LEU A 82 -8.93 -4.27 5.27
C LEU A 82 -8.76 -5.80 5.28
N VAL A 83 -7.74 -6.30 5.99
CA VAL A 83 -7.48 -7.75 6.10
C VAL A 83 -8.70 -8.47 6.67
N PHE A 84 -9.30 -7.91 7.73
CA PHE A 84 -10.49 -8.49 8.35
C PHE A 84 -11.69 -8.54 7.39
N ILE A 85 -11.97 -7.45 6.67
CA ILE A 85 -13.08 -7.36 5.71
C ILE A 85 -12.85 -8.30 4.51
N VAL A 86 -11.62 -8.35 3.98
CA VAL A 86 -11.25 -9.25 2.88
C VAL A 86 -11.42 -10.71 3.29
N THR A 87 -11.00 -11.07 4.51
CA THR A 87 -11.20 -12.42 5.05
C THR A 87 -12.69 -12.77 5.14
N LEU A 88 -13.51 -11.83 5.63
CA LEU A 88 -14.97 -12.01 5.67
C LEU A 88 -15.56 -12.26 4.28
N MET A 89 -15.09 -11.52 3.26
CA MET A 89 -15.52 -11.70 1.87
C MET A 89 -15.01 -13.00 1.25
N ALA A 90 -13.83 -13.47 1.65
CA ALA A 90 -13.25 -14.70 1.14
C ALA A 90 -14.09 -15.94 1.47
N VAL A 91 -14.77 -15.97 2.63
CA VAL A 91 -15.59 -17.09 3.07
C VAL A 91 -16.70 -17.45 2.06
N PRO A 92 -17.58 -16.54 1.62
CA PRO A 92 -18.61 -16.86 0.62
C PRO A 92 -18.01 -17.12 -0.78
N LEU A 93 -16.93 -16.43 -1.14
CA LEU A 93 -16.27 -16.58 -2.44
C LEU A 93 -15.51 -17.90 -2.57
N SER A 94 -15.07 -18.51 -1.47
CA SER A 94 -14.40 -19.82 -1.45
C SER A 94 -15.35 -21.01 -1.70
N ARG A 95 -16.67 -20.83 -1.51
CA ARG A 95 -17.67 -21.89 -1.71
C ARG A 95 -17.85 -22.17 -3.22
N VAL A 96 -17.18 -23.21 -3.72
CA VAL A 96 -17.16 -23.56 -5.15
C VAL A 96 -18.07 -24.76 -5.41
N ASN A 97 -18.91 -24.69 -6.44
CA ASN A 97 -19.57 -25.87 -7.00
C ASN A 97 -18.57 -26.68 -7.82
N PRO A 98 -18.40 -28.00 -7.58
CA PRO A 98 -17.41 -28.83 -8.29
C PRO A 98 -17.55 -28.82 -9.82
N ARG A 99 -18.79 -28.57 -10.32
CA ARG A 99 -19.11 -28.57 -11.76
C ARG A 99 -18.78 -27.26 -12.51
N GLN A 100 -18.47 -26.17 -11.82
CA GLN A 100 -18.31 -24.82 -12.43
C GLN A 100 -16.87 -24.36 -12.59
N GLY A 101 -15.87 -25.20 -12.31
CA GLY A 101 -14.45 -24.82 -12.43
C GLY A 101 -13.95 -23.95 -11.25
N ARG A 102 -12.81 -24.35 -10.69
CA ARG A 102 -12.20 -23.72 -9.50
C ARG A 102 -11.85 -22.25 -9.71
N PHE A 103 -11.48 -21.90 -10.94
CA PHE A 103 -10.92 -20.56 -11.24
C PHE A 103 -11.98 -19.49 -11.50
N LEU A 104 -13.22 -19.85 -11.79
CA LEU A 104 -14.26 -18.89 -12.13
C LEU A 104 -14.61 -17.93 -10.97
N LYS A 105 -14.45 -18.38 -9.73
CA LYS A 105 -14.71 -17.54 -8.54
C LYS A 105 -13.48 -16.78 -8.03
N LEU A 106 -12.28 -17.18 -8.44
CA LEU A 106 -11.05 -16.49 -8.09
C LEU A 106 -10.98 -15.10 -8.72
N LEU A 107 -11.40 -14.99 -9.99
CA LEU A 107 -11.38 -13.72 -10.72
C LEU A 107 -12.25 -12.64 -10.03
N PRO A 108 -13.54 -12.88 -9.69
CA PRO A 108 -14.33 -11.93 -8.93
C PRO A 108 -13.72 -11.56 -7.58
N ALA A 109 -13.11 -12.51 -6.87
CA ALA A 109 -12.47 -12.23 -5.60
C ALA A 109 -11.27 -11.28 -5.74
N ILE A 110 -10.42 -11.51 -6.74
CA ILE A 110 -9.29 -10.63 -7.05
C ILE A 110 -9.79 -9.24 -7.47
N LEU A 111 -10.81 -9.16 -8.33
CA LEU A 111 -11.37 -7.88 -8.79
C LEU A 111 -11.95 -7.08 -7.62
N LEU A 112 -12.68 -7.71 -6.71
CA LEU A 112 -13.21 -7.06 -5.51
C LEU A 112 -12.08 -6.54 -4.60
N TYR A 113 -11.03 -7.33 -4.41
CA TYR A 113 -9.86 -6.93 -3.64
C TYR A 113 -9.15 -5.73 -4.29
N MET A 114 -8.90 -5.79 -5.60
CA MET A 114 -8.27 -4.71 -6.34
C MET A 114 -9.11 -3.43 -6.32
N ALA A 115 -10.43 -3.55 -6.48
CA ALA A 115 -11.34 -2.42 -6.37
C ALA A 115 -11.29 -1.80 -4.97
N TYR A 116 -11.30 -2.63 -3.92
CA TYR A 116 -11.20 -2.16 -2.55
C TYR A 116 -9.91 -1.37 -2.30
N LEU A 117 -8.75 -1.92 -2.66
CA LEU A 117 -7.47 -1.23 -2.53
C LEU A 117 -7.43 0.08 -3.33
N THR A 118 -7.88 0.05 -4.57
CA THR A 118 -7.86 1.23 -5.44
C THR A 118 -8.72 2.36 -4.88
N ILE A 119 -9.92 2.04 -4.39
CA ILE A 119 -10.81 3.03 -3.78
C ILE A 119 -10.21 3.55 -2.46
N LEU A 120 -9.59 2.69 -1.65
CA LEU A 120 -8.97 3.07 -0.39
C LEU A 120 -7.78 4.01 -0.60
N ILE A 121 -6.91 3.71 -1.56
CA ILE A 121 -5.77 4.57 -1.94
C ILE A 121 -6.28 5.91 -2.50
N SER A 122 -7.32 5.89 -3.33
CA SER A 122 -7.94 7.10 -3.88
C SER A 122 -8.56 7.97 -2.80
N ALA A 123 -9.21 7.37 -1.80
CA ALA A 123 -9.80 8.07 -0.65
C ALA A 123 -8.70 8.70 0.22
N ARG A 124 -7.56 7.99 0.46
CA ARG A 124 -6.39 8.55 1.14
C ARG A 124 -5.90 9.80 0.41
N GLY A 125 -5.64 9.72 -0.89
CA GLY A 125 -5.18 10.86 -1.68
C GLY A 125 -6.18 12.02 -1.74
N ALA A 126 -7.50 11.75 -1.69
CA ALA A 126 -8.52 12.77 -1.63
C ALA A 126 -8.55 13.46 -0.24
N LEU A 127 -8.34 12.71 0.83
CA LEU A 127 -8.22 13.25 2.19
C LEU A 127 -6.98 14.12 2.35
N GLU A 128 -5.83 13.69 1.87
CA GLU A 128 -4.57 14.45 1.88
C GLU A 128 -4.70 15.79 1.15
N LYS A 129 -5.48 15.82 0.07
CA LYS A 129 -5.77 17.03 -0.73
C LYS A 129 -6.90 17.90 -0.16
N GLY A 130 -7.46 17.54 0.98
CA GLY A 130 -8.57 18.26 1.61
C GLY A 130 -9.91 18.17 0.88
N LYS A 131 -10.06 17.24 -0.08
CA LYS A 131 -11.32 17.02 -0.81
C LYS A 131 -12.33 16.20 0.00
N LEU A 132 -11.87 15.48 1.01
CA LEU A 132 -12.68 14.69 1.92
C LEU A 132 -12.57 15.24 3.34
N SER A 133 -13.68 15.25 4.09
CA SER A 133 -13.67 15.59 5.50
C SER A 133 -12.88 14.53 6.29
N PRO A 134 -12.00 14.96 7.24
CA PRO A 134 -11.25 14.04 8.10
C PRO A 134 -12.11 13.05 8.90
N VAL A 135 -13.34 13.46 9.22
CA VAL A 135 -14.28 12.61 9.98
C VAL A 135 -14.77 11.42 9.15
N ILE A 136 -15.09 11.66 7.88
CA ILE A 136 -15.53 10.60 6.96
C ILE A 136 -14.31 9.80 6.48
N GLY A 137 -13.24 10.48 6.09
CA GLY A 137 -11.94 9.93 5.73
C GLY A 137 -12.01 8.65 4.90
N LEU A 138 -11.40 7.58 5.42
CA LEU A 138 -11.36 6.27 4.79
C LEU A 138 -12.50 5.33 5.25
N TRP A 139 -13.25 5.71 6.30
CA TRP A 139 -14.22 4.83 6.95
C TRP A 139 -15.39 4.41 6.06
N TRP A 140 -15.86 5.28 5.18
CA TRP A 140 -16.94 4.98 4.25
C TRP A 140 -16.59 3.85 3.29
N VAL A 141 -15.31 3.74 2.88
CA VAL A 141 -14.82 2.66 2.03
C VAL A 141 -14.98 1.33 2.75
N HIS A 142 -14.52 1.25 4.00
CA HIS A 142 -14.68 0.06 4.82
C HIS A 142 -16.14 -0.31 5.03
N GLY A 143 -17.01 0.69 5.25
CA GLY A 143 -18.45 0.49 5.39
C GLY A 143 -19.08 -0.16 4.15
N ILE A 144 -18.78 0.33 2.97
CA ILE A 144 -19.28 -0.23 1.70
C ILE A 144 -18.83 -1.69 1.54
N PHE A 145 -17.54 -1.97 1.70
CA PHE A 145 -17.02 -3.33 1.50
C PHE A 145 -17.46 -4.29 2.60
N LEU A 146 -17.69 -3.81 3.82
CA LEU A 146 -18.29 -4.60 4.88
C LEU A 146 -19.73 -5.00 4.52
N VAL A 147 -20.54 -4.07 4.02
CA VAL A 147 -21.92 -4.35 3.58
C VAL A 147 -21.93 -5.34 2.41
N ILE A 148 -21.01 -5.20 1.44
CA ILE A 148 -20.84 -6.16 0.35
C ILE A 148 -20.48 -7.54 0.91
N GLY A 149 -19.52 -7.62 1.83
CA GLY A 149 -19.07 -8.88 2.44
C GLY A 149 -20.20 -9.58 3.22
N LEU A 150 -20.94 -8.84 4.02
CA LEU A 150 -22.10 -9.35 4.73
C LEU A 150 -23.22 -9.77 3.75
N GLY A 151 -23.46 -8.98 2.72
CA GLY A 151 -24.42 -9.31 1.65
C GLY A 151 -24.08 -10.64 0.98
N LEU A 152 -22.83 -10.84 0.60
CA LEU A 152 -22.34 -12.10 0.01
C LEU A 152 -22.48 -13.28 0.99
N LEU A 153 -22.19 -13.06 2.27
CA LEU A 153 -22.26 -14.10 3.29
C LEU A 153 -23.70 -14.58 3.53
N TYR A 154 -24.65 -13.65 3.60
CA TYR A 154 -26.05 -13.94 3.89
C TYR A 154 -26.90 -14.26 2.65
N TRP A 155 -26.39 -14.03 1.44
CA TRP A 155 -27.13 -14.26 0.19
C TRP A 155 -27.56 -15.71 0.00
N GLU A 156 -26.66 -16.67 0.21
CA GLU A 156 -26.99 -18.09 0.05
C GLU A 156 -28.08 -18.59 1.03
N PRO A 157 -27.96 -18.39 2.35
CA PRO A 157 -28.99 -18.84 3.28
C PRO A 157 -30.32 -18.16 3.05
N ILE A 158 -30.35 -16.89 2.66
CA ILE A 158 -31.59 -16.17 2.34
C ILE A 158 -32.24 -16.78 1.08
N ARG A 159 -31.47 -17.02 0.03
CA ARG A 159 -31.93 -17.62 -1.23
C ARG A 159 -32.50 -19.03 -1.00
N LEU A 160 -31.83 -19.85 -0.21
CA LEU A 160 -32.31 -21.20 0.13
C LEU A 160 -33.62 -21.15 0.92
N LYS A 161 -33.72 -20.24 1.90
CA LYS A 161 -34.95 -20.05 2.70
C LYS A 161 -36.13 -19.57 1.85
N MET A 162 -35.87 -18.68 0.88
CA MET A 162 -36.90 -18.23 -0.06
C MET A 162 -37.39 -19.35 -0.99
N LYS A 163 -36.43 -20.18 -1.49
CA LYS A 163 -36.76 -21.32 -2.38
C LYS A 163 -37.58 -22.37 -1.63
N SER A 164 -37.22 -22.71 -0.38
CA SER A 164 -37.99 -23.63 0.46
C SER A 164 -39.42 -23.14 0.73
N ARG A 165 -39.57 -21.84 1.03
CA ARG A 165 -40.91 -21.24 1.25
C ARG A 165 -41.78 -21.25 -0.01
N ARG A 166 -41.22 -21.11 -1.21
CA ARG A 166 -41.96 -21.21 -2.48
C ARG A 166 -42.42 -22.65 -2.73
N GLY A 167 -41.55 -23.65 -2.55
CA GLY A 167 -41.91 -25.05 -2.70
C GLY A 167 -43.01 -25.51 -1.73
N LEU A 168 -42.99 -25.04 -0.47
CA LEU A 168 -44.05 -25.33 0.48
C LEU A 168 -45.39 -24.69 0.09
N LYS A 169 -45.36 -23.51 -0.54
CA LYS A 169 -46.62 -22.85 -1.01
C LYS A 169 -47.19 -23.54 -2.25
N GLU A 170 -46.38 -24.12 -3.11
CA GLU A 170 -46.85 -24.91 -4.25
C GLU A 170 -47.50 -26.22 -3.79
N LEU A 171 -46.86 -26.95 -2.85
CA LEU A 171 -47.41 -28.16 -2.26
C LEU A 171 -48.70 -27.97 -1.45
N ALA A 172 -48.95 -26.79 -0.95
CA ALA A 172 -50.19 -26.47 -0.19
C ALA A 172 -51.32 -26.00 -1.10
N ARG A 173 -51.11 -25.88 -2.40
CA ARG A 173 -52.05 -25.38 -3.39
C ARG A 173 -52.65 -26.51 -4.27
N ASP A 174 -51.98 -27.66 -4.28
CA ASP A 174 -52.45 -28.91 -4.86
C ASP A 174 -53.17 -29.75 -3.82
#